data_01e9cbcf670ee6ce282ef49778d3e808
#
_entry.id   01e9cbcf670ee6ce282ef49778d3e808
#
_cell.length_a   1.000
_cell.length_b   1.000
_cell.length_c   1.000
_cell.angle_alpha   90.00
_cell.angle_beta   90.00
_cell.angle_gamma   90.00
#
_symmetry.space_group_name_H-M   'P 1'
#
loop_
_entity.id
_entity.type
_entity.pdbx_description
1 polymer ?
#
loop_
_entity_poly.entity_id
_entity_poly.type
_entity_poly.pdbx_seq_one_letter_code
_entity_poly.pdbx_strand_id
1 'polypeptide(L)'
;SLNYGMVLPLRSLGNSPYLYGTDISPTALIKDLYRKTWPDVKTMSHNVAALDTETDVVGGTGEVIIANITLQNKSYTTVTTKFIEDTPDFIERCRKKAEELMGDDLRKRNLEWEIEIVDTPGQACAKVIEKAHEWRPDFISIWNMNYDIPVMKAALEKEGYDTALVFSDPSVPKDYRFFSYREGNAVKVTQSGAQLSLHPAERWHVCTCPASFYFLDSMCLYKRIRVAAGNESSYALDYILKRNKLDSKLKIKELEHLEEDGDKWHFAMQKDFKAEYVVYNLRDDLALLDLDEKTGDIARAFPALAGISDYSNFNKNPRRI
;
A
#
# COMPACT_ATOMS: atom_id res chain seq x y z
N SER A 1 -16.94 -36.66 15.29
CA SER A 1 -16.87 -38.07 15.55
C SER A 1 -17.30 -38.85 14.30
N LEU A 2 -16.41 -39.68 13.81
CA LEU A 2 -16.61 -40.50 12.61
C LEU A 2 -17.75 -41.50 12.76
N ASN A 3 -18.17 -41.84 13.96
CA ASN A 3 -19.14 -42.91 14.24
C ASN A 3 -20.59 -42.44 14.50
N TYR A 4 -20.85 -41.15 14.59
CA TYR A 4 -22.19 -40.66 15.03
C TYR A 4 -22.87 -39.71 14.07
N GLY A 5 -22.33 -39.48 12.90
CA GLY A 5 -22.98 -38.66 11.87
C GLY A 5 -23.26 -37.18 12.27
N MET A 6 -22.90 -36.78 13.47
CA MET A 6 -23.06 -35.39 13.93
C MET A 6 -21.77 -34.61 13.77
N VAL A 7 -21.79 -33.63 12.91
CA VAL A 7 -20.73 -32.61 12.81
C VAL A 7 -20.98 -31.60 13.92
N LEU A 8 -20.28 -31.73 15.04
CA LEU A 8 -20.29 -30.72 16.08
C LEU A 8 -19.46 -29.51 15.61
N PRO A 9 -19.91 -28.28 15.85
CA PRO A 9 -19.09 -27.09 15.60
C PRO A 9 -17.74 -27.23 16.31
N LEU A 10 -16.65 -26.82 15.65
CA LEU A 10 -15.28 -26.83 16.21
C LEU A 10 -15.22 -26.23 17.63
N ARG A 11 -16.06 -25.20 17.87
CA ARG A 11 -16.19 -24.54 19.18
C ARG A 11 -16.71 -25.48 20.28
N SER A 12 -17.57 -26.43 19.94
CA SER A 12 -18.09 -27.42 20.89
C SER A 12 -17.07 -28.52 21.13
N LEU A 13 -16.21 -28.82 20.17
CA LEU A 13 -15.10 -29.76 20.32
C LEU A 13 -14.02 -29.23 21.26
N GLY A 14 -13.81 -27.89 21.31
CA GLY A 14 -12.85 -27.24 22.19
C GLY A 14 -13.11 -27.43 23.68
N ASN A 15 -14.34 -27.79 24.05
CA ASN A 15 -14.73 -28.08 25.44
C ASN A 15 -14.61 -29.58 25.79
N SER A 16 -14.16 -30.42 24.89
CA SER A 16 -14.01 -31.84 25.15
C SER A 16 -12.80 -32.11 26.05
N PRO A 17 -12.95 -32.84 27.17
CA PRO A 17 -11.81 -33.17 28.04
C PRO A 17 -10.83 -34.16 27.40
N TYR A 18 -11.15 -34.68 26.22
CA TYR A 18 -10.32 -35.65 25.46
C TYR A 18 -9.60 -35.02 24.27
N LEU A 19 -9.81 -33.72 24.03
CA LEU A 19 -9.18 -33.02 22.93
C LEU A 19 -8.33 -31.88 23.49
N TYR A 20 -7.05 -31.94 23.19
CA TYR A 20 -6.08 -30.92 23.58
C TYR A 20 -5.61 -30.14 22.36
N GLY A 21 -5.35 -28.82 22.54
CA GLY A 21 -4.81 -27.97 21.50
C GLY A 21 -5.80 -27.61 20.37
N THR A 22 -7.11 -27.72 20.63
CA THR A 22 -8.14 -27.35 19.64
C THR A 22 -8.23 -25.85 19.39
N ASP A 23 -7.60 -25.06 20.23
CA ASP A 23 -7.40 -23.61 20.13
C ASP A 23 -6.15 -23.23 19.32
N ILE A 24 -5.27 -24.20 19.05
CA ILE A 24 -4.06 -23.99 18.27
C ILE A 24 -4.42 -24.15 16.78
N SER A 25 -4.12 -23.15 15.98
CA SER A 25 -4.36 -23.22 14.54
C SER A 25 -3.45 -24.28 13.89
N PRO A 26 -3.94 -25.02 12.87
CA PRO A 26 -3.09 -25.94 12.10
C PRO A 26 -1.84 -25.25 11.54
N THR A 27 -1.95 -23.99 11.16
CA THR A 27 -0.82 -23.18 10.67
C THR A 27 0.25 -22.98 11.74
N ALA A 28 -0.14 -22.77 13.00
CA ALA A 28 0.81 -22.66 14.12
C ALA A 28 1.58 -23.96 14.31
N LEU A 29 0.89 -25.09 14.24
CA LEU A 29 1.51 -26.43 14.35
C LEU A 29 2.46 -26.70 13.17
N ILE A 30 2.07 -26.38 11.95
CA ILE A 30 2.92 -26.50 10.76
C ILE A 30 4.18 -25.64 10.91
N LYS A 31 4.05 -24.42 11.38
CA LYS A 31 5.21 -23.52 11.61
C LYS A 31 6.14 -24.01 12.71
N ASP A 32 5.59 -24.52 13.79
CA ASP A 32 6.40 -25.14 14.86
C ASP A 32 7.16 -26.36 14.33
N LEU A 33 6.49 -27.21 13.55
CA LEU A 33 7.11 -28.35 12.88
C LEU A 33 8.23 -27.90 11.93
N TYR A 34 7.98 -26.87 11.11
CA TYR A 34 8.98 -26.29 10.21
C TYR A 34 10.21 -25.80 10.96
N ARG A 35 10.02 -25.04 12.03
CA ARG A 35 11.13 -24.53 12.86
C ARG A 35 11.94 -25.66 13.49
N LYS A 36 11.29 -26.74 13.90
CA LYS A 36 11.97 -27.92 14.50
C LYS A 36 12.72 -28.72 13.44
N THR A 37 12.15 -28.85 12.24
CA THR A 37 12.73 -29.66 11.17
C THR A 37 13.87 -28.94 10.46
N TRP A 38 13.76 -27.62 10.31
CA TRP A 38 14.74 -26.78 9.60
C TRP A 38 15.10 -25.52 10.41
N PRO A 39 15.81 -25.66 11.52
CA PRO A 39 16.11 -24.55 12.43
C PRO A 39 17.00 -23.45 11.79
N ASP A 40 17.79 -23.82 10.80
CA ASP A 40 18.76 -22.93 10.15
C ASP A 40 18.19 -22.21 8.91
N VAL A 41 16.94 -22.53 8.51
CA VAL A 41 16.29 -21.84 7.39
C VAL A 41 15.98 -20.40 7.80
N LYS A 42 16.70 -19.47 7.21
CA LYS A 42 16.39 -18.02 7.32
C LYS A 42 15.05 -17.77 6.65
N THR A 43 14.21 -17.01 7.32
CA THR A 43 13.01 -16.42 6.69
C THR A 43 13.45 -15.60 5.49
N MET A 44 12.82 -15.83 4.34
CA MET A 44 13.07 -14.99 3.15
C MET A 44 12.64 -13.55 3.46
N SER A 45 13.40 -12.60 2.97
CA SER A 45 12.98 -11.20 2.96
C SER A 45 11.77 -11.08 2.04
N HIS A 46 10.79 -10.28 2.44
CA HIS A 46 9.65 -9.97 1.60
C HIS A 46 9.99 -8.90 0.58
N ASN A 47 9.47 -9.05 -0.63
CA ASN A 47 9.54 -8.05 -1.67
C ASN A 47 8.36 -7.08 -1.50
N VAL A 48 8.67 -5.85 -1.14
CA VAL A 48 7.67 -4.80 -0.93
C VAL A 48 7.75 -3.83 -2.09
N ALA A 49 6.63 -3.61 -2.76
CA ALA A 49 6.45 -2.50 -3.69
C ALA A 49 5.75 -1.34 -2.97
N ALA A 50 6.10 -0.10 -3.31
CA ALA A 50 5.31 1.08 -2.97
C ALA A 50 4.44 1.45 -4.16
N LEU A 51 3.25 2.02 -3.90
CA LEU A 51 2.34 2.53 -4.91
C LEU A 51 1.74 3.84 -4.43
N ASP A 52 1.73 4.83 -5.31
CA ASP A 52 1.17 6.15 -5.05
C ASP A 52 0.49 6.72 -6.30
N THR A 53 -0.54 7.54 -6.10
CA THR A 53 -1.30 8.19 -7.18
C THR A 53 -1.45 9.68 -6.94
N GLU A 54 -1.41 10.44 -8.04
CA GLU A 54 -1.69 11.87 -8.02
C GLU A 54 -2.94 12.17 -8.84
N THR A 55 -3.77 13.07 -8.33
CA THR A 55 -5.05 13.42 -8.96
C THR A 55 -5.09 14.88 -9.41
N ASP A 56 -5.90 15.16 -10.43
CA ASP A 56 -6.05 16.48 -11.04
C ASP A 56 -6.68 17.50 -10.07
N VAL A 57 -5.86 18.40 -9.56
CA VAL A 57 -6.26 19.55 -8.73
C VAL A 57 -6.52 20.79 -9.59
N VAL A 58 -5.76 21.00 -10.65
CA VAL A 58 -5.85 22.18 -11.52
C VAL A 58 -7.17 22.22 -12.27
N GLY A 59 -7.58 21.08 -12.86
CA GLY A 59 -8.88 20.94 -13.52
C GLY A 59 -10.02 20.70 -12.54
N GLY A 60 -9.72 20.41 -11.27
CA GLY A 60 -10.69 20.13 -10.22
C GLY A 60 -11.50 18.85 -10.45
N THR A 61 -11.00 17.93 -11.29
CA THR A 61 -11.71 16.70 -11.64
C THR A 61 -11.50 15.60 -10.63
N GLY A 62 -10.38 15.64 -9.87
CA GLY A 62 -9.97 14.57 -8.96
C GLY A 62 -9.64 13.24 -9.67
N GLU A 63 -9.49 13.25 -10.99
CA GLU A 63 -9.10 12.08 -11.78
C GLU A 63 -7.60 11.80 -11.63
N VAL A 64 -7.22 10.54 -11.69
CA VAL A 64 -5.80 10.14 -11.64
C VAL A 64 -5.07 10.72 -12.85
N ILE A 65 -3.99 11.45 -12.63
CA ILE A 65 -3.12 12.01 -13.66
C ILE A 65 -1.74 11.35 -13.70
N ILE A 66 -1.28 10.83 -12.56
CA ILE A 66 -0.04 10.08 -12.41
C ILE A 66 -0.34 8.87 -11.53
N ALA A 67 0.18 7.71 -11.87
CA ALA A 67 0.23 6.55 -10.99
C ALA A 67 1.61 5.92 -11.08
N ASN A 68 2.18 5.54 -9.94
CA ASN A 68 3.52 4.96 -9.86
C ASN A 68 3.51 3.69 -9.02
N ILE A 69 4.37 2.76 -9.41
CA ILE A 69 4.74 1.61 -8.59
C ILE A 69 6.25 1.44 -8.59
N THR A 70 6.83 1.23 -7.41
CA THR A 70 8.26 1.03 -7.25
C THR A 70 8.55 -0.24 -6.47
N LEU A 71 9.40 -1.11 -7.01
CA LEU A 71 9.87 -2.34 -6.37
C LEU A 71 11.39 -2.40 -6.41
N GLN A 72 12.04 -2.31 -5.26
CA GLN A 72 13.51 -2.38 -5.15
C GLN A 72 14.21 -1.31 -6.03
N ASN A 73 14.83 -1.75 -7.14
CA ASN A 73 15.52 -0.89 -8.10
C ASN A 73 14.74 -0.63 -9.39
N LYS A 74 13.45 -0.93 -9.42
CA LYS A 74 12.58 -0.72 -10.58
C LYS A 74 11.45 0.21 -10.22
N SER A 75 11.18 1.19 -11.06
CA SER A 75 10.00 2.04 -10.95
C SER A 75 9.31 2.18 -12.29
N TYR A 76 7.99 2.18 -12.25
CA TYR A 76 7.13 2.37 -13.41
C TYR A 76 6.08 3.42 -13.12
N THR A 77 6.12 4.48 -13.90
CA THR A 77 5.21 5.62 -13.76
C THR A 77 4.37 5.76 -15.02
N THR A 78 3.07 5.88 -14.86
CA THR A 78 2.14 6.27 -15.91
C THR A 78 1.73 7.72 -15.74
N VAL A 79 1.65 8.46 -16.85
CA VAL A 79 1.25 9.88 -16.88
C VAL A 79 0.21 10.06 -17.97
N THR A 80 -0.93 10.71 -17.64
CA THR A 80 -1.98 10.91 -18.65
C THR A 80 -1.63 12.02 -19.63
N THR A 81 -2.00 11.83 -20.92
CA THR A 81 -1.80 12.83 -21.99
C THR A 81 -2.43 14.17 -21.63
N LYS A 82 -3.58 14.17 -20.97
CA LYS A 82 -4.28 15.38 -20.51
C LYS A 82 -3.43 16.21 -19.54
N PHE A 83 -2.64 15.57 -18.67
CA PHE A 83 -1.79 16.27 -17.70
C PHE A 83 -0.62 16.97 -18.40
N ILE A 84 -0.03 16.34 -19.42
CA ILE A 84 1.19 16.86 -20.03
C ILE A 84 0.94 17.89 -21.13
N GLU A 85 -0.23 17.95 -21.74
CA GLU A 85 -0.64 18.81 -22.88
C GLU A 85 0.50 19.60 -23.55
N ASP A 86 0.77 19.35 -24.83
CA ASP A 86 1.73 20.09 -25.66
C ASP A 86 3.17 20.24 -25.12
N THR A 87 3.62 19.29 -24.28
CA THR A 87 4.98 19.32 -23.75
C THR A 87 5.89 18.34 -24.51
N PRO A 88 6.61 18.76 -25.54
CA PRO A 88 7.57 17.91 -26.25
C PRO A 88 8.64 17.44 -25.26
N ASP A 89 9.19 16.25 -25.51
CA ASP A 89 10.28 15.63 -24.74
C ASP A 89 10.01 15.54 -23.22
N PHE A 90 8.73 15.38 -22.84
CA PHE A 90 8.31 15.37 -21.44
C PHE A 90 9.06 14.31 -20.60
N ILE A 91 9.20 13.10 -21.13
CA ILE A 91 9.90 11.99 -20.44
C ILE A 91 11.36 12.36 -20.20
N GLU A 92 12.03 12.94 -21.17
CA GLU A 92 13.41 13.40 -21.04
C GLU A 92 13.55 14.47 -19.98
N ARG A 93 12.61 15.40 -19.93
CA ARG A 93 12.55 16.44 -18.87
C ARG A 93 12.36 15.82 -17.49
N CYS A 94 11.47 14.83 -17.34
CA CYS A 94 11.29 14.11 -16.06
C CYS A 94 12.61 13.46 -15.62
N ARG A 95 13.30 12.75 -16.52
CA ARG A 95 14.58 12.11 -16.21
C ARG A 95 15.65 13.12 -15.80
N LYS A 96 15.75 14.23 -16.53
CA LYS A 96 16.68 15.32 -16.20
C LYS A 96 16.37 15.90 -14.82
N LYS A 97 15.09 16.16 -14.52
CA LYS A 97 14.66 16.68 -13.21
C LYS A 97 14.91 15.68 -12.08
N ALA A 98 14.69 14.40 -12.31
CA ALA A 98 15.03 13.38 -11.34
C ALA A 98 16.51 13.35 -11.01
N GLU A 99 17.38 13.44 -12.02
CA GLU A 99 18.84 13.53 -11.80
C GLU A 99 19.23 14.81 -11.05
N GLU A 100 18.60 15.95 -11.37
CA GLU A 100 18.85 17.23 -10.68
C GLU A 100 18.43 17.21 -9.20
N LEU A 101 17.26 16.62 -8.90
CA LEU A 101 16.61 16.72 -7.59
C LEU A 101 16.93 15.55 -6.66
N MET A 102 17.20 14.36 -7.20
CA MET A 102 17.39 13.13 -6.42
C MET A 102 18.41 12.15 -7.03
N GLY A 103 19.38 12.66 -7.79
CA GLY A 103 20.37 11.83 -8.50
C GLY A 103 21.17 10.88 -7.58
N ASP A 104 21.44 11.29 -6.34
CA ASP A 104 22.11 10.43 -5.36
C ASP A 104 21.25 9.23 -4.95
N ASP A 105 19.95 9.43 -4.76
CA ASP A 105 19.02 8.35 -4.45
C ASP A 105 18.86 7.39 -5.62
N LEU A 106 18.77 7.92 -6.85
CA LEU A 106 18.73 7.11 -8.07
C LEU A 106 19.96 6.22 -8.21
N ARG A 107 21.13 6.78 -8.00
CA ARG A 107 22.41 6.04 -8.07
C ARG A 107 22.56 5.02 -6.96
N LYS A 108 22.21 5.40 -5.73
CA LYS A 108 22.28 4.50 -4.56
C LYS A 108 21.44 3.25 -4.76
N ARG A 109 20.24 3.38 -5.37
CA ARG A 109 19.35 2.28 -5.66
C ARG A 109 19.61 1.60 -7.00
N ASN A 110 20.49 2.17 -7.85
CA ASN A 110 20.63 1.79 -9.26
C ASN A 110 19.26 1.69 -9.94
N LEU A 111 18.45 2.76 -9.80
CA LEU A 111 17.05 2.75 -10.16
C LEU A 111 16.85 2.72 -11.68
N GLU A 112 16.12 1.74 -12.16
CA GLU A 112 15.60 1.64 -13.52
C GLU A 112 14.20 2.24 -13.55
N TRP A 113 14.07 3.45 -14.10
CA TRP A 113 12.79 4.17 -14.13
C TRP A 113 12.20 4.21 -15.52
N GLU A 114 11.07 3.54 -15.69
CA GLU A 114 10.23 3.54 -16.88
C GLU A 114 9.09 4.54 -16.72
N ILE A 115 8.86 5.40 -17.72
CA ILE A 115 7.74 6.33 -17.77
C ILE A 115 6.94 6.04 -19.04
N GLU A 116 5.64 5.83 -18.89
CA GLU A 116 4.71 5.63 -20.00
C GLU A 116 3.64 6.72 -20.01
N ILE A 117 3.45 7.34 -21.18
CA ILE A 117 2.37 8.29 -21.39
C ILE A 117 1.15 7.50 -21.86
N VAL A 118 0.03 7.69 -21.19
CA VAL A 118 -1.23 6.97 -21.44
C VAL A 118 -2.37 7.94 -21.74
N ASP A 119 -3.40 7.48 -22.41
CA ASP A 119 -4.48 8.38 -22.86
C ASP A 119 -5.45 8.73 -21.73
N THR A 120 -5.67 7.81 -20.80
CA THR A 120 -6.77 7.92 -19.84
C THR A 120 -6.35 7.54 -18.40
N PRO A 121 -7.05 8.07 -17.38
CA PRO A 121 -6.85 7.71 -15.98
C PRO A 121 -7.00 6.21 -15.69
N GLY A 122 -8.01 5.56 -16.28
CA GLY A 122 -8.22 4.12 -16.09
C GLY A 122 -7.10 3.29 -16.70
N GLN A 123 -6.60 3.70 -17.87
CA GLN A 123 -5.43 3.08 -18.49
C GLN A 123 -4.19 3.24 -17.59
N ALA A 124 -3.98 4.42 -17.00
CA ALA A 124 -2.88 4.66 -16.07
C ALA A 124 -2.91 3.66 -14.90
N CYS A 125 -4.07 3.52 -14.26
CA CYS A 125 -4.25 2.59 -13.15
C CYS A 125 -4.09 1.11 -13.57
N ALA A 126 -4.68 0.73 -14.72
CA ALA A 126 -4.60 -0.65 -15.21
C ALA A 126 -3.15 -1.09 -15.46
N LYS A 127 -2.34 -0.21 -16.09
CA LYS A 127 -0.93 -0.46 -16.40
C LYS A 127 -0.05 -0.64 -15.16
N VAL A 128 -0.27 0.18 -14.13
CA VAL A 128 0.46 0.06 -12.85
C VAL A 128 0.15 -1.28 -12.16
N ILE A 129 -1.10 -1.72 -12.18
CA ILE A 129 -1.47 -3.04 -11.63
C ILE A 129 -0.96 -4.18 -12.51
N GLU A 130 -0.92 -4.02 -13.84
CA GLU A 130 -0.28 -4.96 -14.76
C GLU A 130 1.21 -5.16 -14.40
N LYS A 131 1.94 -4.07 -14.13
CA LYS A 131 3.34 -4.14 -13.65
C LYS A 131 3.46 -4.83 -12.30
N ALA A 132 2.52 -4.61 -11.37
CA ALA A 132 2.48 -5.35 -10.12
C ALA A 132 2.33 -6.86 -10.33
N HIS A 133 1.49 -7.29 -11.28
CA HIS A 133 1.36 -8.71 -11.64
C HIS A 133 2.62 -9.26 -12.33
N GLU A 134 3.30 -8.46 -13.14
CA GLU A 134 4.57 -8.82 -13.78
C GLU A 134 5.68 -9.00 -12.73
N TRP A 135 5.84 -8.03 -11.82
CA TRP A 135 6.93 -8.01 -10.85
C TRP A 135 6.70 -8.92 -9.64
N ARG A 136 5.44 -9.25 -9.36
CA ARG A 136 5.01 -10.18 -8.30
C ARG A 136 5.61 -9.84 -6.92
N PRO A 137 5.43 -8.63 -6.39
CA PRO A 137 5.81 -8.34 -5.02
C PRO A 137 5.01 -9.23 -4.04
N ASP A 138 5.45 -9.32 -2.79
CA ASP A 138 4.67 -9.95 -1.72
C ASP A 138 3.65 -8.96 -1.16
N PHE A 139 4.02 -7.67 -1.08
CA PHE A 139 3.18 -6.59 -0.59
C PHE A 139 3.23 -5.38 -1.50
N ILE A 140 2.08 -4.72 -1.66
CA ILE A 140 1.99 -3.36 -2.19
C ILE A 140 1.64 -2.43 -1.05
N SER A 141 2.62 -1.63 -0.65
CA SER A 141 2.57 -0.65 0.43
C SER A 141 2.01 0.66 -0.11
N ILE A 142 0.96 1.18 0.52
CA ILE A 142 0.35 2.46 0.21
C ILE A 142 0.29 3.26 1.51
N TRP A 143 0.69 4.56 1.49
CA TRP A 143 0.70 5.33 2.73
C TRP A 143 -0.70 5.63 3.26
N ASN A 144 -1.63 5.99 2.39
CA ASN A 144 -3.03 6.26 2.75
C ASN A 144 -3.96 5.54 1.77
N MET A 145 -4.16 4.25 1.99
CA MET A 145 -4.95 3.39 1.10
C MET A 145 -6.37 3.91 0.83
N ASN A 146 -6.93 4.67 1.76
CA ASN A 146 -8.27 5.27 1.61
C ASN A 146 -8.34 6.35 0.53
N TYR A 147 -7.20 6.83 0.07
CA TYR A 147 -7.13 7.76 -1.04
C TYR A 147 -6.91 7.03 -2.37
N ASP A 148 -5.81 6.29 -2.47
CA ASP A 148 -5.34 5.72 -3.73
C ASP A 148 -6.28 4.66 -4.31
N ILE A 149 -6.71 3.69 -3.51
CA ILE A 149 -7.55 2.59 -4.01
C ILE A 149 -8.93 3.07 -4.50
N PRO A 150 -9.65 3.95 -3.79
CA PRO A 150 -10.91 4.51 -4.30
C PRO A 150 -10.77 5.30 -5.61
N VAL A 151 -9.74 6.13 -5.77
CA VAL A 151 -9.56 6.92 -7.01
C VAL A 151 -9.17 6.03 -8.18
N MET A 152 -8.30 5.03 -7.97
CA MET A 152 -7.96 4.01 -8.97
C MET A 152 -9.20 3.23 -9.41
N LYS A 153 -10.00 2.76 -8.43
CA LYS A 153 -11.24 2.03 -8.69
C LYS A 153 -12.21 2.88 -9.51
N ALA A 154 -12.42 4.14 -9.12
CA ALA A 154 -13.31 5.06 -9.82
C ALA A 154 -12.85 5.33 -11.27
N ALA A 155 -11.54 5.51 -11.48
CA ALA A 155 -10.98 5.69 -12.82
C ALA A 155 -11.22 4.47 -13.71
N LEU A 156 -10.96 3.27 -13.20
CA LEU A 156 -11.18 2.01 -13.92
C LEU A 156 -12.66 1.80 -14.27
N GLU A 157 -13.55 1.95 -13.29
CA GLU A 157 -15.01 1.75 -13.50
C GLU A 157 -15.60 2.77 -14.47
N LYS A 158 -15.17 4.04 -14.41
CA LYS A 158 -15.61 5.10 -15.33
C LYS A 158 -15.31 4.77 -16.80
N GLU A 159 -14.22 4.08 -17.05
CA GLU A 159 -13.80 3.67 -18.41
C GLU A 159 -14.22 2.25 -18.78
N GLY A 160 -15.03 1.60 -17.95
CA GLY A 160 -15.59 0.28 -18.23
C GLY A 160 -14.63 -0.89 -18.02
N TYR A 161 -13.52 -0.67 -17.31
CA TYR A 161 -12.67 -1.78 -16.89
C TYR A 161 -13.37 -2.63 -15.82
N ASP A 162 -13.24 -3.93 -15.93
CA ASP A 162 -13.63 -4.86 -14.86
C ASP A 162 -12.53 -4.89 -13.79
N THR A 163 -12.81 -4.28 -12.65
CA THR A 163 -11.85 -4.23 -11.53
C THR A 163 -11.45 -5.60 -11.03
N ALA A 164 -12.33 -6.61 -11.10
CA ALA A 164 -11.99 -7.97 -10.76
C ALA A 164 -10.92 -8.55 -11.69
N LEU A 165 -10.97 -8.21 -12.99
CA LEU A 165 -9.97 -8.64 -13.95
C LEU A 165 -8.64 -7.89 -13.80
N VAL A 166 -8.70 -6.59 -13.53
CA VAL A 166 -7.49 -5.76 -13.38
C VAL A 166 -6.70 -6.13 -12.14
N PHE A 167 -7.36 -6.24 -10.98
CA PHE A 167 -6.68 -6.49 -9.71
C PHE A 167 -6.35 -7.96 -9.44
N SER A 168 -6.98 -8.91 -10.13
CA SER A 168 -6.67 -10.33 -9.97
C SER A 168 -5.51 -10.76 -10.87
N ASP A 169 -4.67 -11.67 -10.36
CA ASP A 169 -3.60 -12.28 -11.14
C ASP A 169 -4.18 -12.91 -12.43
N PRO A 170 -3.62 -12.62 -13.61
CA PRO A 170 -4.09 -13.16 -14.89
C PRO A 170 -4.11 -14.70 -14.97
N SER A 171 -3.33 -15.39 -14.14
CA SER A 171 -3.31 -16.86 -14.07
C SER A 171 -4.51 -17.46 -13.34
N VAL A 172 -5.23 -16.64 -12.54
CA VAL A 172 -6.46 -17.10 -11.86
C VAL A 172 -7.60 -17.25 -12.86
N PRO A 173 -8.33 -18.38 -12.88
CA PRO A 173 -9.49 -18.52 -13.77
C PRO A 173 -10.53 -17.42 -13.53
N LYS A 174 -11.19 -16.94 -14.59
CA LYS A 174 -12.09 -15.79 -14.54
C LYS A 174 -13.18 -15.91 -13.48
N ASP A 175 -13.75 -17.09 -13.30
CA ASP A 175 -14.83 -17.35 -12.34
C ASP A 175 -14.39 -17.21 -10.87
N TYR A 176 -13.09 -17.17 -10.61
CA TYR A 176 -12.52 -16.99 -9.27
C TYR A 176 -11.89 -15.60 -9.07
N ARG A 177 -11.95 -14.75 -10.08
CA ARG A 177 -11.46 -13.38 -9.98
C ARG A 177 -12.46 -12.50 -9.27
N PHE A 178 -11.98 -11.72 -8.32
CA PHE A 178 -12.79 -10.72 -7.62
C PHE A 178 -11.91 -9.57 -7.14
N PHE A 179 -12.53 -8.45 -6.90
CA PHE A 179 -11.93 -7.31 -6.23
C PHE A 179 -12.89 -6.80 -5.16
N SER A 180 -12.39 -6.58 -3.97
CA SER A 180 -13.16 -6.01 -2.87
C SER A 180 -12.33 -4.98 -2.13
N TYR A 181 -12.87 -3.79 -1.99
CA TYR A 181 -12.36 -2.74 -1.13
C TYR A 181 -13.34 -2.45 -0.02
N ARG A 182 -12.85 -2.43 1.20
CA ARG A 182 -13.64 -2.11 2.39
C ARG A 182 -12.96 -1.01 3.18
N GLU A 183 -13.68 0.08 3.35
CA GLU A 183 -13.22 1.15 4.23
C GLU A 183 -13.17 0.69 5.69
N GLY A 184 -12.18 1.21 6.40
CA GLY A 184 -12.08 1.07 7.84
C GLY A 184 -13.16 1.88 8.56
N ASN A 185 -13.57 1.43 9.72
CA ASN A 185 -14.57 2.13 10.52
C ASN A 185 -14.06 3.50 10.97
N ALA A 186 -14.83 4.54 10.69
CA ALA A 186 -14.53 5.89 11.17
C ALA A 186 -14.84 6.08 12.66
N VAL A 187 -15.68 5.18 13.23
CA VAL A 187 -16.15 5.26 14.61
C VAL A 187 -16.00 3.90 15.27
N LYS A 188 -15.54 3.91 16.51
CA LYS A 188 -15.51 2.74 17.41
C LYS A 188 -16.58 2.90 18.47
N VAL A 189 -17.42 1.88 18.62
CA VAL A 189 -18.40 1.81 19.70
C VAL A 189 -17.75 1.12 20.91
N THR A 190 -17.77 1.79 22.06
CA THR A 190 -17.26 1.24 23.34
C THR A 190 -18.25 0.24 23.92
N GLN A 191 -17.85 -0.51 24.94
CA GLN A 191 -18.74 -1.43 25.65
C GLN A 191 -19.92 -0.70 26.32
N SER A 192 -19.75 0.57 26.68
CA SER A 192 -20.82 1.42 27.23
C SER A 192 -21.73 2.04 26.18
N GLY A 193 -21.53 1.75 24.88
CA GLY A 193 -22.29 2.31 23.78
C GLY A 193 -21.82 3.69 23.30
N ALA A 194 -20.80 4.28 23.92
CA ALA A 194 -20.26 5.56 23.49
C ALA A 194 -19.53 5.42 22.15
N GLN A 195 -19.72 6.39 21.25
CA GLN A 195 -19.06 6.46 19.94
C GLN A 195 -17.79 7.30 20.07
N LEU A 196 -16.67 6.72 19.66
CA LEU A 196 -15.38 7.39 19.60
C LEU A 196 -14.94 7.49 18.13
N SER A 197 -14.66 8.71 17.65
CA SER A 197 -14.07 8.91 16.33
C SER A 197 -12.66 8.34 16.29
N LEU A 198 -12.37 7.56 15.26
CA LEU A 198 -11.04 7.03 15.02
C LEU A 198 -10.22 8.01 14.16
N HIS A 199 -8.95 8.18 14.52
CA HIS A 199 -7.99 8.90 13.69
C HIS A 199 -7.84 8.17 12.33
N PRO A 200 -7.61 8.84 11.18
CA PRO A 200 -7.39 8.18 9.90
C PRO A 200 -6.39 7.02 9.95
N ALA A 201 -5.27 7.18 10.63
CA ALA A 201 -4.28 6.11 10.83
C ALA A 201 -4.76 4.93 11.71
N GLU A 202 -6.00 4.94 12.20
CA GLU A 202 -6.64 3.84 12.91
C GLU A 202 -7.76 3.18 12.09
N ARG A 203 -8.11 3.80 10.96
CA ARG A 203 -9.15 3.32 10.06
C ARG A 203 -8.55 2.31 9.10
N TRP A 204 -8.44 1.08 9.55
CA TRP A 204 -7.79 0.03 8.81
C TRP A 204 -8.58 -0.35 7.55
N HIS A 205 -8.12 0.11 6.40
CA HIS A 205 -8.69 -0.18 5.10
C HIS A 205 -8.21 -1.53 4.60
N VAL A 206 -9.05 -2.26 3.87
CA VAL A 206 -8.74 -3.61 3.38
C VAL A 206 -9.08 -3.70 1.90
N CYS A 207 -8.09 -4.03 1.10
CA CYS A 207 -8.23 -4.37 -0.29
C CYS A 207 -7.93 -5.87 -0.47
N THR A 208 -8.83 -6.60 -1.12
CA THR A 208 -8.72 -8.05 -1.29
C THR A 208 -8.96 -8.44 -2.74
N CYS A 209 -8.02 -9.16 -3.32
CA CYS A 209 -8.10 -9.75 -4.65
C CYS A 209 -7.23 -11.02 -4.70
N PRO A 210 -7.49 -11.98 -5.59
CA PRO A 210 -6.64 -13.14 -5.78
C PRO A 210 -5.41 -12.77 -6.62
N ALA A 211 -4.36 -12.30 -5.95
CA ALA A 211 -3.10 -11.88 -6.55
C ALA A 211 -1.91 -12.49 -5.81
N SER A 212 -0.70 -12.33 -6.36
CA SER A 212 0.54 -12.75 -5.69
C SER A 212 0.94 -11.82 -4.54
N PHE A 213 0.28 -10.68 -4.40
CA PHE A 213 0.57 -9.64 -3.42
C PHE A 213 -0.64 -9.29 -2.56
N TYR A 214 -0.35 -8.70 -1.40
CA TYR A 214 -1.35 -8.08 -0.52
C TYR A 214 -1.18 -6.57 -0.50
N PHE A 215 -2.29 -5.84 -0.60
CA PHE A 215 -2.29 -4.39 -0.35
C PHE A 215 -2.20 -4.10 1.13
N LEU A 216 -1.39 -3.11 1.48
CA LEU A 216 -1.08 -2.77 2.86
C LEU A 216 -1.22 -1.27 3.09
N ASP A 217 -2.08 -0.88 4.03
CA ASP A 217 -2.14 0.49 4.55
C ASP A 217 -0.98 0.72 5.52
N SER A 218 0.07 1.36 5.02
CA SER A 218 1.32 1.53 5.77
C SER A 218 1.23 2.60 6.85
N MET A 219 0.35 3.58 6.73
CA MET A 219 0.08 4.56 7.78
C MET A 219 -0.58 3.88 8.99
N CYS A 220 -1.58 3.03 8.74
CA CYS A 220 -2.22 2.24 9.79
C CYS A 220 -1.26 1.23 10.42
N LEU A 221 -0.42 0.58 9.62
CA LEU A 221 0.61 -0.34 10.11
C LEU A 221 1.63 0.38 11.00
N TYR A 222 2.16 1.51 10.54
CA TYR A 222 3.12 2.32 11.30
C TYR A 222 2.58 2.67 12.68
N LYS A 223 1.35 3.19 12.75
CA LYS A 223 0.67 3.50 14.01
C LYS A 223 0.47 2.24 14.86
N ARG A 224 0.03 1.15 14.26
CA ARG A 224 -0.29 -0.09 14.97
C ARG A 224 0.91 -0.68 15.70
N ILE A 225 2.06 -0.72 15.04
CA ILE A 225 3.29 -1.24 15.64
C ILE A 225 3.75 -0.38 16.81
N ARG A 226 3.48 0.94 16.75
CA ARG A 226 3.89 1.92 17.77
C ARG A 226 2.80 2.28 18.76
N VAL A 227 1.74 1.48 18.87
CA VAL A 227 0.60 1.78 19.77
C VAL A 227 1.02 2.01 21.23
N ALA A 228 2.06 1.34 21.70
CA ALA A 228 2.59 1.51 23.04
C ALA A 228 3.38 2.82 23.25
N ALA A 229 3.87 3.43 22.18
CA ALA A 229 4.60 4.70 22.22
C ALA A 229 3.67 5.93 22.26
N GLY A 230 2.36 5.72 22.09
CA GLY A 230 1.36 6.79 22.01
C GLY A 230 1.12 7.27 20.58
N ASN A 231 0.45 8.40 20.44
CA ASN A 231 0.15 9.00 19.15
C ASN A 231 1.24 9.95 18.70
N GLU A 232 1.56 9.95 17.42
CA GLU A 232 2.35 11.01 16.80
C GLU A 232 1.49 12.29 16.64
N SER A 233 2.14 13.45 16.55
CA SER A 233 1.45 14.72 16.32
C SER A 233 0.84 14.81 14.93
N SER A 234 1.41 14.09 13.96
CA SER A 234 0.91 13.95 12.60
C SER A 234 1.29 12.57 12.04
N TYR A 235 0.46 12.06 11.15
CA TYR A 235 0.73 10.86 10.37
C TYR A 235 0.92 11.17 8.87
N ALA A 236 1.13 12.45 8.52
CA ALA A 236 1.60 12.79 7.18
C ALA A 236 2.96 12.12 6.90
N LEU A 237 3.16 11.59 5.70
CA LEU A 237 4.38 10.84 5.35
C LEU A 237 5.64 11.68 5.64
N ASP A 238 5.66 12.94 5.24
CA ASP A 238 6.80 13.86 5.49
C ASP A 238 7.14 14.00 6.99
N TYR A 239 6.13 14.13 7.84
CA TYR A 239 6.34 14.18 9.29
C TYR A 239 6.96 12.88 9.81
N ILE A 240 6.46 11.74 9.37
CA ILE A 240 6.94 10.42 9.80
C ILE A 240 8.36 10.15 9.27
N LEU A 241 8.69 10.58 8.06
CA LEU A 241 10.05 10.50 7.52
C LEU A 241 11.02 11.29 8.39
N LYS A 242 10.73 12.56 8.69
CA LYS A 242 11.55 13.41 9.56
C LYS A 242 11.70 12.80 10.96
N ARG A 243 10.61 12.25 11.51
CA ARG A 243 10.62 11.56 12.81
C ARG A 243 11.57 10.37 12.83
N ASN A 244 11.71 9.68 11.70
CA ASN A 244 12.62 8.54 11.53
C ASN A 244 14.00 8.95 11.00
N LYS A 245 14.33 10.24 10.91
CA LYS A 245 15.61 10.76 10.39
C LYS A 245 15.87 10.25 8.96
N LEU A 246 14.84 10.29 8.15
CA LEU A 246 14.89 10.07 6.72
C LEU A 246 14.72 11.41 6.01
N ASP A 247 15.24 11.48 4.79
CA ASP A 247 15.05 12.67 3.96
C ASP A 247 13.57 12.85 3.67
N SER A 248 13.13 14.08 3.88
CA SER A 248 11.76 14.46 3.67
C SER A 248 11.44 14.56 2.17
N LYS A 249 10.19 14.91 1.88
CA LYS A 249 9.68 15.16 0.54
C LYS A 249 10.62 16.02 -0.31
N LEU A 250 10.49 15.85 -1.62
CA LEU A 250 11.19 16.66 -2.61
C LEU A 250 10.94 18.15 -2.34
N LYS A 251 12.00 18.93 -2.23
CA LYS A 251 11.91 20.38 -2.02
C LYS A 251 12.10 21.13 -3.33
N ILE A 252 11.10 21.92 -3.68
CA ILE A 252 11.15 22.84 -4.82
C ILE A 252 11.30 24.24 -4.23
N LYS A 253 12.49 24.84 -4.42
CA LYS A 253 12.83 26.13 -3.82
C LYS A 253 11.83 27.22 -4.13
N GLU A 254 11.31 27.23 -5.34
CA GLU A 254 10.32 28.19 -5.81
C GLU A 254 9.00 28.10 -5.06
N LEU A 255 8.69 26.95 -4.45
CA LEU A 255 7.43 26.65 -3.76
C LEU A 255 7.58 26.53 -2.23
N GLU A 256 8.74 26.82 -1.65
CA GLU A 256 8.95 26.77 -0.19
C GLU A 256 7.91 27.61 0.59
N HIS A 257 7.45 28.73 0.01
CA HIS A 257 6.44 29.57 0.62
C HIS A 257 5.02 28.95 0.64
N LEU A 258 4.78 27.85 -0.05
CA LEU A 258 3.50 27.13 -0.13
C LEU A 258 3.52 25.80 0.63
N GLU A 259 4.64 25.41 1.25
CA GLU A 259 4.77 24.09 1.93
C GLU A 259 3.71 23.87 3.03
N GLU A 260 3.19 24.93 3.66
CA GLU A 260 2.14 24.82 4.69
C GLU A 260 0.72 24.72 4.12
N ASP A 261 0.52 25.06 2.81
CA ASP A 261 -0.77 25.00 2.12
C ASP A 261 -0.70 23.94 1.01
N GLY A 262 -0.98 22.70 1.39
CA GLY A 262 -0.86 21.56 0.49
C GLY A 262 -1.65 21.70 -0.80
N ASP A 263 -2.87 22.23 -0.73
CA ASP A 263 -3.72 22.39 -1.92
C ASP A 263 -3.12 23.38 -2.93
N LYS A 264 -2.61 24.50 -2.45
CA LYS A 264 -1.93 25.48 -3.31
C LYS A 264 -0.61 24.97 -3.84
N TRP A 265 0.12 24.20 -3.01
CA TRP A 265 1.36 23.57 -3.44
C TRP A 265 1.12 22.59 -4.58
N HIS A 266 0.17 21.66 -4.44
CA HIS A 266 -0.18 20.69 -5.50
C HIS A 266 -0.70 21.42 -6.75
N PHE A 267 -1.51 22.46 -6.60
CA PHE A 267 -1.97 23.27 -7.73
C PHE A 267 -0.81 23.88 -8.51
N ALA A 268 0.15 24.52 -7.82
CA ALA A 268 1.32 25.14 -8.46
C ALA A 268 2.21 24.10 -9.13
N MET A 269 2.44 22.96 -8.47
CA MET A 269 3.22 21.85 -9.03
C MET A 269 2.61 21.32 -10.33
N GLN A 270 1.31 21.04 -10.33
CA GLN A 270 0.62 20.53 -11.51
C GLN A 270 0.56 21.53 -12.65
N LYS A 271 0.48 22.83 -12.33
CA LYS A 271 0.39 23.88 -13.34
C LYS A 271 1.74 24.21 -13.97
N ASP A 272 2.75 24.47 -13.13
CA ASP A 272 3.98 25.14 -13.56
C ASP A 272 5.22 24.21 -13.48
N PHE A 273 5.15 23.10 -12.73
CA PHE A 273 6.26 22.19 -12.44
C PHE A 273 5.92 20.72 -12.76
N LYS A 274 5.31 20.47 -13.90
CA LYS A 274 4.77 19.16 -14.26
C LYS A 274 5.79 18.01 -14.22
N ALA A 275 7.01 18.25 -14.71
CA ALA A 275 8.06 17.26 -14.70
C ALA A 275 8.56 16.96 -13.28
N GLU A 276 8.71 18.01 -12.47
CA GLU A 276 9.06 17.90 -11.05
C GLU A 276 7.95 17.18 -10.26
N TYR A 277 6.68 17.34 -10.67
CA TYR A 277 5.55 16.66 -10.03
C TYR A 277 5.58 15.14 -10.26
N VAL A 278 5.99 14.70 -11.46
CA VAL A 278 6.22 13.27 -11.72
C VAL A 278 7.39 12.74 -10.88
N VAL A 279 8.45 13.54 -10.71
CA VAL A 279 9.58 13.17 -9.84
C VAL A 279 9.16 13.13 -8.36
N TYR A 280 8.27 14.02 -7.96
CA TYR A 280 7.70 14.04 -6.62
C TYR A 280 6.94 12.73 -6.29
N ASN A 281 6.07 12.28 -7.19
CA ASN A 281 5.34 11.02 -7.04
C ASN A 281 6.31 9.80 -6.94
N LEU A 282 7.37 9.77 -7.78
CA LEU A 282 8.43 8.77 -7.65
C LEU A 282 9.13 8.84 -6.28
N ARG A 283 9.41 10.06 -5.79
CA ARG A 283 10.08 10.23 -4.49
C ARG A 283 9.24 9.75 -3.32
N ASP A 284 7.92 9.95 -3.37
CA ASP A 284 7.01 9.48 -2.32
C ASP A 284 7.03 7.94 -2.21
N ASP A 285 7.04 7.21 -3.34
CA ASP A 285 7.22 5.76 -3.35
C ASP A 285 8.57 5.34 -2.75
N LEU A 286 9.66 5.96 -3.20
CA LEU A 286 11.00 5.66 -2.68
C LEU A 286 11.11 5.95 -1.19
N ALA A 287 10.51 7.04 -0.72
CA ALA A 287 10.48 7.41 0.68
C ALA A 287 9.72 6.38 1.55
N LEU A 288 8.64 5.84 1.00
CA LEU A 288 7.89 4.78 1.67
C LEU A 288 8.69 3.49 1.77
N LEU A 289 9.43 3.12 0.74
CA LEU A 289 10.37 1.99 0.78
C LEU A 289 11.53 2.24 1.77
N ASP A 290 12.14 3.45 1.76
CA ASP A 290 13.17 3.84 2.73
C ASP A 290 12.66 3.74 4.17
N LEU A 291 11.40 4.11 4.40
CA LEU A 291 10.78 4.02 5.71
C LEU A 291 10.65 2.57 6.16
N ASP A 292 10.15 1.68 5.31
CA ASP A 292 10.03 0.25 5.67
C ASP A 292 11.40 -0.42 5.82
N GLU A 293 12.35 -0.14 4.95
CA GLU A 293 13.74 -0.63 5.08
C GLU A 293 14.36 -0.23 6.43
N LYS A 294 14.11 1.00 6.88
CA LYS A 294 14.64 1.49 8.16
C LYS A 294 13.91 0.95 9.37
N THR A 295 12.59 0.88 9.31
CA THR A 295 11.77 0.49 10.46
C THR A 295 11.56 -1.01 10.54
N GLY A 296 11.54 -1.69 9.40
CA GLY A 296 11.21 -3.12 9.28
C GLY A 296 9.77 -3.42 9.69
N ASP A 297 8.85 -2.49 9.48
CA ASP A 297 7.49 -2.59 10.01
C ASP A 297 6.72 -3.76 9.42
N ILE A 298 6.83 -4.00 8.12
CA ILE A 298 6.19 -5.13 7.45
C ILE A 298 6.77 -6.45 7.96
N ALA A 299 8.08 -6.56 8.06
CA ALA A 299 8.74 -7.75 8.57
C ALA A 299 8.38 -8.03 10.05
N ARG A 300 8.20 -6.99 10.86
CA ARG A 300 7.77 -7.09 12.27
C ARG A 300 6.31 -7.50 12.40
N ALA A 301 5.46 -7.04 11.47
CA ALA A 301 4.05 -7.38 11.44
C ALA A 301 3.80 -8.83 11.01
N PHE A 302 4.66 -9.37 10.15
CA PHE A 302 4.48 -10.69 9.55
C PHE A 302 4.34 -11.84 10.54
N PRO A 303 5.11 -11.93 11.65
CA PRO A 303 4.88 -12.94 12.67
C PRO A 303 3.49 -12.86 13.32
N ALA A 304 2.95 -11.65 13.48
CA ALA A 304 1.60 -11.45 14.00
C ALA A 304 0.52 -11.85 12.98
N LEU A 305 0.86 -11.82 11.69
CA LEU A 305 0.01 -12.31 10.58
C LEU A 305 0.14 -13.83 10.39
N ALA A 306 1.07 -14.46 11.10
CA ALA A 306 1.32 -15.89 11.01
C ALA A 306 0.07 -16.70 11.39
N GLY A 307 -0.49 -17.42 10.42
CA GLY A 307 -1.74 -18.18 10.60
C GLY A 307 -3.01 -17.39 10.29
N ILE A 308 -2.89 -16.17 9.82
CA ILE A 308 -3.99 -15.34 9.37
C ILE A 308 -3.97 -15.30 7.84
N SER A 309 -5.04 -15.73 7.21
CA SER A 309 -5.18 -15.72 5.76
C SER A 309 -5.71 -14.40 5.20
N ASP A 310 -6.05 -13.46 6.07
CA ASP A 310 -6.69 -12.20 5.72
C ASP A 310 -6.14 -11.06 6.59
N TYR A 311 -5.71 -9.98 5.93
CA TYR A 311 -5.23 -8.76 6.56
C TYR A 311 -6.26 -8.10 7.49
N SER A 312 -7.55 -8.33 7.27
CA SER A 312 -8.62 -7.83 8.14
C SER A 312 -8.49 -8.30 9.58
N ASN A 313 -7.78 -9.40 9.79
CA ASN A 313 -7.52 -9.94 11.12
C ASN A 313 -6.40 -9.22 11.87
N PHE A 314 -5.55 -8.46 11.18
CA PHE A 314 -4.43 -7.73 11.81
C PHE A 314 -4.89 -6.68 12.84
N ASN A 315 -6.07 -6.12 12.65
CA ASN A 315 -6.66 -5.14 13.58
C ASN A 315 -7.31 -5.77 14.83
N LYS A 316 -7.18 -7.06 15.04
CA LYS A 316 -7.68 -7.71 16.26
C LYS A 316 -6.75 -7.40 17.45
N ASN A 317 -7.34 -7.40 18.64
CA ASN A 317 -6.58 -7.20 19.88
C ASN A 317 -5.41 -8.19 19.96
N PRO A 318 -4.15 -7.74 20.16
CA PRO A 318 -2.97 -8.62 20.27
C PRO A 318 -3.10 -9.72 21.32
N ARG A 319 -3.96 -9.55 22.33
CA ARG A 319 -4.22 -10.57 23.35
C ARG A 319 -5.06 -11.75 22.86
N ARG A 320 -5.55 -11.69 21.59
CA ARG A 320 -6.38 -12.72 20.96
C ARG A 320 -5.69 -13.37 19.74
N ILE A 321 -4.44 -13.03 19.48
CA ILE A 321 -3.61 -13.61 18.42
C ILE A 321 -2.71 -14.67 19.02
#